data_e209992fe0cb9d59105b7850f0d2ca8b
#
_entry.id   e209992fe0cb9d59105b7850f0d2ca8b
#
_cell.length_a   1.000
_cell.length_b   1.000
_cell.length_c   1.000
_cell.angle_alpha   90.00
_cell.angle_beta   90.00
_cell.angle_gamma   90.00
#
_symmetry.space_group_name_H-M   'P 1'
#
loop_
_entity.id
_entity.type
_entity.pdbx_description
1 polymer ?
#
loop_
_entity_poly.entity_id
_entity_poly.type
_entity_poly.pdbx_seq_one_letter_code
_entity_poly.pdbx_strand_id
1 'polypeptide(L)'
;KSDQDNCLILDDRYDPAQHGEYFKTLAKWVCDGLDACGYIHCPGDMMAMNDTWCQPLAQWARYFDRWINTPDPKALMLTCVFFDQRTVYGNADLLTRLRADVLTKTKGNSLFLAHMVGNALKHSAPLGMFGNITLARGGDHPNTIDLKHSGVVPIIDLARVYSLAGGIDAVNTDDRLAK
;
A
#
# COMPACT_ATOMS: atom_id res chain seq x y z
N LYS A 1 15.82 0.56 -9.97
CA LYS A 1 14.63 0.94 -10.75
C LYS A 1 13.42 0.84 -9.82
N SER A 2 12.52 1.82 -9.88
CA SER A 2 11.22 1.75 -9.20
C SER A 2 10.26 1.02 -10.11
N ASP A 3 9.48 0.10 -9.55
CA ASP A 3 8.31 -0.47 -10.17
C ASP A 3 7.10 0.45 -10.00
N GLN A 4 6.01 0.14 -10.71
CA GLN A 4 4.75 0.87 -10.61
C GLN A 4 3.74 0.05 -9.81
N ASP A 5 3.13 0.69 -8.81
CA ASP A 5 1.93 0.21 -8.15
C ASP A 5 0.81 1.22 -8.42
N ASN A 6 -0.26 0.80 -9.05
CA ASN A 6 -1.39 1.66 -9.39
C ASN A 6 -2.71 0.90 -9.43
N CYS A 7 -3.81 1.64 -9.39
CA CYS A 7 -5.14 1.07 -9.46
C CYS A 7 -6.14 2.05 -10.07
N LEU A 8 -7.31 1.54 -10.44
CA LEU A 8 -8.47 2.35 -10.78
C LEU A 8 -9.58 2.12 -9.74
N ILE A 9 -10.04 3.22 -9.14
CA ILE A 9 -11.26 3.24 -8.32
C ILE A 9 -12.36 3.82 -9.20
N LEU A 10 -13.31 2.98 -9.58
CA LEU A 10 -14.41 3.34 -10.47
C LEU A 10 -15.63 3.79 -9.66
N ASP A 11 -16.48 4.61 -10.25
CA ASP A 11 -17.80 4.93 -9.68
C ASP A 11 -18.67 3.67 -9.60
N ASP A 12 -19.54 3.55 -8.59
CA ASP A 12 -20.38 2.39 -8.38
C ASP A 12 -21.46 2.20 -9.48
N ARG A 13 -21.65 3.19 -10.37
CA ARG A 13 -22.44 3.07 -11.60
C ARG A 13 -21.72 2.32 -12.71
N TYR A 14 -20.48 1.88 -12.48
CA TYR A 14 -19.74 1.06 -13.42
C TYR A 14 -20.52 -0.22 -13.76
N ASP A 15 -20.70 -0.42 -15.07
CA ASP A 15 -21.28 -1.64 -15.64
C ASP A 15 -20.21 -2.35 -16.48
N PRO A 16 -19.78 -3.56 -16.07
CA PRO A 16 -18.75 -4.30 -16.81
C PRO A 16 -19.10 -4.54 -18.28
N ALA A 17 -20.39 -4.75 -18.59
CA ALA A 17 -20.84 -5.02 -19.95
C ALA A 17 -20.74 -3.79 -20.87
N GLN A 18 -20.90 -2.60 -20.31
CA GLN A 18 -20.90 -1.35 -21.09
C GLN A 18 -19.53 -0.62 -21.04
N HIS A 19 -18.84 -0.69 -19.90
CA HIS A 19 -17.66 0.11 -19.62
C HIS A 19 -16.37 -0.71 -19.51
N GLY A 20 -16.48 -2.04 -19.34
CA GLY A 20 -15.34 -2.90 -19.02
C GLY A 20 -14.20 -2.80 -20.02
N GLU A 21 -14.51 -2.91 -21.31
CA GLU A 21 -13.48 -2.84 -22.37
C GLU A 21 -12.74 -1.50 -22.39
N TYR A 22 -13.46 -0.40 -22.16
CA TYR A 22 -12.86 0.94 -22.09
C TYR A 22 -11.84 1.03 -20.95
N PHE A 23 -12.23 0.66 -19.72
CA PHE A 23 -11.34 0.79 -18.56
C PHE A 23 -10.17 -0.20 -18.61
N LYS A 24 -10.39 -1.39 -19.15
CA LYS A 24 -9.32 -2.38 -19.36
C LYS A 24 -8.27 -1.88 -20.36
N THR A 25 -8.72 -1.32 -21.48
CA THR A 25 -7.85 -0.74 -22.50
C THR A 25 -7.09 0.47 -21.94
N LEU A 26 -7.78 1.35 -21.20
CA LEU A 26 -7.15 2.51 -20.54
C LEU A 26 -6.10 2.07 -19.54
N ALA A 27 -6.42 1.13 -18.66
CA ALA A 27 -5.51 0.62 -17.65
C ALA A 27 -4.24 0.03 -18.27
N LYS A 28 -4.41 -0.81 -19.30
CA LYS A 28 -3.27 -1.38 -20.03
C LYS A 28 -2.41 -0.29 -20.68
N TRP A 29 -3.03 0.67 -21.36
CA TRP A 29 -2.32 1.74 -22.04
C TRP A 29 -1.50 2.59 -21.04
N VAL A 30 -2.07 2.90 -19.87
CA VAL A 30 -1.37 3.65 -18.80
C VAL A 30 -0.21 2.83 -18.23
N CYS A 31 -0.43 1.56 -17.90
CA CYS A 31 0.63 0.71 -17.33
C CYS A 31 1.79 0.52 -18.31
N ASP A 32 1.51 0.25 -19.60
CA ASP A 32 2.54 0.11 -20.65
C ASP A 32 3.28 1.44 -20.86
N GLY A 33 2.57 2.57 -20.82
CA GLY A 33 3.16 3.90 -20.91
C GLY A 33 4.10 4.23 -19.76
N LEU A 34 3.73 3.86 -18.53
CA LEU A 34 4.59 4.00 -17.34
C LEU A 34 5.83 3.12 -17.44
N ASP A 35 5.70 1.88 -17.94
CA ASP A 35 6.83 0.99 -18.18
C ASP A 35 7.81 1.59 -19.20
N ALA A 36 7.30 2.12 -20.30
CA ALA A 36 8.10 2.83 -21.31
C ALA A 36 8.81 4.08 -20.74
N CYS A 37 8.23 4.73 -19.72
CA CYS A 37 8.86 5.83 -18.99
C CYS A 37 9.91 5.37 -17.95
N GLY A 38 10.08 4.06 -17.75
CA GLY A 38 11.06 3.48 -16.85
C GLY A 38 10.53 3.05 -15.47
N TYR A 39 9.22 3.17 -15.24
CA TYR A 39 8.53 2.56 -14.09
C TYR A 39 8.11 1.16 -14.49
N ILE A 40 8.98 0.17 -14.28
CA ILE A 40 8.74 -1.20 -14.72
C ILE A 40 7.46 -1.79 -14.13
N HIS A 41 6.86 -2.72 -14.85
CA HIS A 41 5.68 -3.44 -14.33
C HIS A 41 5.98 -4.05 -12.95
N CYS A 42 5.02 -3.94 -12.03
CA CYS A 42 5.13 -4.51 -10.69
C CYS A 42 5.22 -6.04 -10.76
N PRO A 43 6.28 -6.66 -10.20
CA PRO A 43 6.38 -8.12 -10.15
C PRO A 43 5.25 -8.80 -9.37
N GLY A 44 4.62 -8.06 -8.44
CA GLY A 44 3.45 -8.48 -7.67
C GLY A 44 2.12 -8.27 -8.38
N ASP A 45 2.14 -7.79 -9.63
CA ASP A 45 0.95 -7.51 -10.45
C ASP A 45 -0.06 -6.56 -9.79
N MET A 46 0.44 -5.59 -9.00
CA MET A 46 -0.37 -4.57 -8.32
C MET A 46 -0.60 -3.37 -9.25
N MET A 47 -1.24 -3.61 -10.37
CA MET A 47 -1.46 -2.61 -11.42
C MET A 47 -2.91 -2.63 -11.89
N ALA A 48 -3.42 -1.48 -12.33
CA ALA A 48 -4.79 -1.32 -12.81
C ALA A 48 -5.13 -2.23 -14.00
N MET A 49 -4.15 -2.68 -14.77
CA MET A 49 -4.34 -3.64 -15.86
C MET A 49 -4.71 -5.05 -15.36
N ASN A 50 -4.50 -5.37 -14.10
CA ASN A 50 -5.07 -6.52 -13.42
C ASN A 50 -6.49 -6.17 -12.97
N ASP A 51 -7.46 -6.96 -13.42
CA ASP A 51 -8.89 -6.75 -13.13
C ASP A 51 -9.18 -6.63 -11.61
N THR A 52 -8.34 -7.26 -10.75
CA THR A 52 -8.45 -7.15 -9.29
C THR A 52 -8.31 -5.71 -8.80
N TRP A 53 -7.50 -4.88 -9.45
CA TRP A 53 -7.19 -3.51 -9.04
C TRP A 53 -7.87 -2.44 -9.89
N CYS A 54 -8.77 -2.85 -10.79
CA CYS A 54 -9.65 -1.99 -11.58
C CYS A 54 -11.09 -2.25 -11.15
N GLN A 55 -11.56 -1.63 -10.06
CA GLN A 55 -12.80 -2.02 -9.41
C GLN A 55 -13.63 -0.80 -8.98
N PRO A 56 -14.98 -0.96 -8.86
CA PRO A 56 -15.85 0.05 -8.25
C PRO A 56 -15.48 0.34 -6.79
N LEU A 57 -15.81 1.54 -6.32
CA LEU A 57 -15.59 1.98 -4.95
C LEU A 57 -16.13 0.99 -3.91
N ALA A 58 -17.34 0.46 -4.13
CA ALA A 58 -17.94 -0.54 -3.24
C ALA A 58 -17.12 -1.83 -3.15
N GLN A 59 -16.44 -2.23 -4.23
CA GLN A 59 -15.55 -3.40 -4.20
C GLN A 59 -14.25 -3.09 -3.45
N TRP A 60 -13.68 -1.89 -3.62
CA TRP A 60 -12.54 -1.44 -2.84
C TRP A 60 -12.85 -1.39 -1.33
N ALA A 61 -14.04 -0.89 -0.94
CA ALA A 61 -14.49 -0.93 0.44
C ALA A 61 -14.54 -2.36 0.99
N ARG A 62 -15.06 -3.34 0.22
CA ARG A 62 -15.06 -4.76 0.60
C ARG A 62 -13.66 -5.35 0.74
N TYR A 63 -12.69 -4.92 -0.08
CA TYR A 63 -11.29 -5.35 0.07
C TYR A 63 -10.73 -4.91 1.42
N PHE A 64 -10.85 -3.64 1.76
CA PHE A 64 -10.39 -3.13 3.06
C PHE A 64 -11.15 -3.75 4.23
N ASP A 65 -12.47 -3.95 4.12
CA ASP A 65 -13.25 -4.66 5.15
C ASP A 65 -12.68 -6.04 5.43
N ARG A 66 -12.38 -6.79 4.39
CA ARG A 66 -11.80 -8.12 4.51
C ARG A 66 -10.40 -8.06 5.13
N TRP A 67 -9.54 -7.16 4.67
CA TRP A 67 -8.17 -7.05 5.19
C TRP A 67 -8.12 -6.62 6.65
N ILE A 68 -9.03 -5.74 7.07
CA ILE A 68 -9.12 -5.27 8.45
C ILE A 68 -9.69 -6.37 9.36
N ASN A 69 -10.73 -7.10 8.92
CA ASN A 69 -11.40 -8.10 9.73
C ASN A 69 -10.73 -9.48 9.71
N THR A 70 -9.88 -9.75 8.71
CA THR A 70 -9.14 -11.01 8.56
C THR A 70 -7.68 -10.70 8.22
N PRO A 71 -6.89 -10.18 9.17
CA PRO A 71 -5.55 -9.64 8.92
C PRO A 71 -4.50 -10.76 8.80
N ASP A 72 -4.54 -11.55 7.74
CA ASP A 72 -3.48 -12.47 7.36
C ASP A 72 -2.26 -11.71 6.77
N PRO A 73 -1.09 -12.33 6.61
CA PRO A 73 0.11 -11.66 6.10
C PRO A 73 -0.09 -10.97 4.74
N LYS A 74 -0.91 -11.53 3.84
CA LYS A 74 -1.22 -10.93 2.54
C LYS A 74 -2.13 -9.72 2.71
N ALA A 75 -3.14 -9.81 3.55
CA ALA A 75 -4.05 -8.71 3.86
C ALA A 75 -3.29 -7.51 4.46
N LEU A 76 -2.36 -7.75 5.38
CA LEU A 76 -1.51 -6.71 5.97
C LEU A 76 -0.63 -6.03 4.93
N MET A 77 0.01 -6.80 4.05
CA MET A 77 0.81 -6.27 2.94
C MET A 77 -0.06 -5.40 2.02
N LEU A 78 -1.22 -5.89 1.59
CA LEU A 78 -2.13 -5.14 0.73
C LEU A 78 -2.65 -3.86 1.41
N THR A 79 -2.93 -3.92 2.71
CA THR A 79 -3.29 -2.72 3.48
C THR A 79 -2.15 -1.69 3.45
N CYS A 80 -0.90 -2.11 3.64
CA CYS A 80 0.26 -1.22 3.58
C CYS A 80 0.40 -0.55 2.20
N VAL A 81 0.23 -1.30 1.12
CA VAL A 81 0.33 -0.78 -0.25
C VAL A 81 -0.81 0.19 -0.54
N PHE A 82 -2.06 -0.24 -0.35
CA PHE A 82 -3.23 0.51 -0.78
C PHE A 82 -3.71 1.58 0.21
N PHE A 83 -3.25 1.59 1.45
CA PHE A 83 -3.49 2.71 2.37
C PHE A 83 -2.69 3.97 1.97
N ASP A 84 -1.56 3.81 1.31
CA ASP A 84 -0.69 4.91 0.90
C ASP A 84 -1.06 5.49 -0.49
N GLN A 85 -2.24 5.14 -1.01
CA GLN A 85 -2.74 5.65 -2.29
C GLN A 85 -2.91 7.18 -2.27
N ARG A 86 -2.66 7.78 -3.43
CA ARG A 86 -3.01 9.17 -3.73
C ARG A 86 -3.67 9.25 -5.10
N THR A 87 -4.60 10.17 -5.25
CA THR A 87 -5.20 10.45 -6.56
C THR A 87 -4.18 11.13 -7.46
N VAL A 88 -3.95 10.53 -8.62
CA VAL A 88 -3.09 11.10 -9.67
C VAL A 88 -3.95 11.81 -10.71
N TYR A 89 -5.09 11.21 -11.06
CA TYR A 89 -6.03 11.75 -12.04
C TYR A 89 -7.47 11.29 -11.75
N GLY A 90 -8.44 12.08 -12.15
CA GLY A 90 -9.86 11.76 -12.05
C GLY A 90 -10.54 12.37 -10.82
N ASN A 91 -11.65 11.73 -10.39
CA ASN A 91 -12.45 12.22 -9.27
C ASN A 91 -11.82 11.81 -7.92
N ALA A 92 -11.18 12.76 -7.25
CA ALA A 92 -10.54 12.55 -5.95
C ALA A 92 -11.52 12.15 -4.83
N ASP A 93 -12.82 12.49 -4.95
CA ASP A 93 -13.81 12.16 -3.91
C ASP A 93 -13.97 10.66 -3.71
N LEU A 94 -13.74 9.85 -4.74
CA LEU A 94 -13.81 8.39 -4.62
C LEU A 94 -12.77 7.88 -3.62
N LEU A 95 -11.51 8.31 -3.75
CA LEU A 95 -10.45 7.93 -2.80
C LEU A 95 -10.67 8.56 -1.43
N THR A 96 -11.09 9.81 -1.35
CA THR A 96 -11.38 10.49 -0.07
C THR A 96 -12.43 9.73 0.74
N ARG A 97 -13.52 9.30 0.10
CA ARG A 97 -14.58 8.49 0.74
C ARG A 97 -14.05 7.14 1.20
N LEU A 98 -13.27 6.46 0.35
CA LEU A 98 -12.67 5.17 0.72
C LEU A 98 -11.76 5.31 1.94
N ARG A 99 -10.87 6.31 1.95
CA ARG A 99 -9.95 6.55 3.06
C ARG A 99 -10.66 6.90 4.36
N ALA A 100 -11.70 7.72 4.32
CA ALA A 100 -12.51 8.06 5.49
C ALA A 100 -13.16 6.81 6.10
N ASP A 101 -13.69 5.91 5.28
CA ASP A 101 -14.26 4.64 5.71
C ASP A 101 -13.19 3.74 6.35
N VAL A 102 -12.03 3.59 5.72
CA VAL A 102 -10.90 2.80 6.24
C VAL A 102 -10.43 3.34 7.59
N LEU A 103 -10.22 4.66 7.71
CA LEU A 103 -9.78 5.28 8.96
C LEU A 103 -10.80 5.12 10.08
N THR A 104 -12.09 5.18 9.76
CA THR A 104 -13.17 4.91 10.73
C THR A 104 -13.10 3.48 11.26
N LYS A 105 -12.81 2.51 10.41
CA LYS A 105 -12.76 1.07 10.76
C LYS A 105 -11.48 0.66 11.47
N THR A 106 -10.37 1.36 11.22
CA THR A 106 -9.07 1.05 11.83
C THR A 106 -8.86 1.78 13.16
N LYS A 107 -9.44 2.98 13.32
CA LYS A 107 -9.35 3.74 14.54
C LYS A 107 -9.95 2.97 15.72
N GLY A 108 -9.12 2.68 16.71
CA GLY A 108 -9.53 1.91 17.90
C GLY A 108 -9.70 0.39 17.67
N ASN A 109 -9.44 -0.12 16.48
CA ASN A 109 -9.43 -1.56 16.22
C ASN A 109 -8.11 -2.19 16.71
N SER A 110 -8.06 -2.48 18.01
CA SER A 110 -6.85 -2.95 18.68
C SER A 110 -6.32 -4.26 18.12
N LEU A 111 -7.19 -5.17 17.67
CA LEU A 111 -6.78 -6.46 17.08
C LEU A 111 -6.06 -6.25 15.75
N PHE A 112 -6.67 -5.49 14.84
CA PHE A 112 -6.05 -5.16 13.54
C PHE A 112 -4.73 -4.41 13.73
N LEU A 113 -4.71 -3.41 14.62
CA LEU A 113 -3.50 -2.63 14.92
C LEU A 113 -2.40 -3.50 15.52
N ALA A 114 -2.71 -4.47 16.39
CA ALA A 114 -1.74 -5.42 16.92
C ALA A 114 -1.12 -6.27 15.81
N HIS A 115 -1.91 -6.72 14.83
CA HIS A 115 -1.40 -7.41 13.65
C HIS A 115 -0.49 -6.52 12.78
N MET A 116 -0.87 -5.26 12.58
CA MET A 116 -0.04 -4.29 11.85
C MET A 116 1.30 -4.04 12.56
N VAL A 117 1.30 -3.87 13.89
CA VAL A 117 2.52 -3.76 14.70
C VAL A 117 3.37 -5.02 14.57
N GLY A 118 2.77 -6.20 14.72
CA GLY A 118 3.47 -7.48 14.56
C GLY A 118 4.09 -7.66 13.17
N ASN A 119 3.46 -7.11 12.13
CA ASN A 119 4.02 -7.10 10.79
C ASN A 119 5.21 -6.12 10.67
N ALA A 120 5.07 -4.92 11.23
CA ALA A 120 6.15 -3.90 11.23
C ALA A 120 7.39 -4.37 11.97
N LEU A 121 7.23 -5.10 13.07
CA LEU A 121 8.33 -5.65 13.88
C LEU A 121 9.13 -6.77 13.19
N LYS A 122 8.69 -7.28 12.04
CA LYS A 122 9.50 -8.20 11.22
C LYS A 122 10.71 -7.52 10.62
N HIS A 123 10.65 -6.21 10.47
CA HIS A 123 11.74 -5.35 10.01
C HIS A 123 12.33 -4.65 11.23
N SER A 124 13.58 -4.96 11.57
CA SER A 124 14.27 -4.36 12.71
C SER A 124 15.55 -3.64 12.28
N ALA A 125 15.97 -2.67 13.07
CA ALA A 125 17.26 -2.04 12.86
C ALA A 125 18.38 -3.10 12.84
N PRO A 126 19.42 -2.95 12.01
CA PRO A 126 20.49 -3.94 11.86
C PRO A 126 21.49 -3.86 13.02
N LEU A 127 20.97 -4.06 14.23
CA LEU A 127 21.76 -4.01 15.47
C LEU A 127 22.01 -5.41 16.01
N GLY A 128 23.27 -5.71 16.30
CA GLY A 128 23.67 -6.92 16.99
C GLY A 128 23.40 -6.84 18.49
N MET A 129 23.63 -7.95 19.18
CA MET A 129 23.36 -8.11 20.62
C MET A 129 24.07 -7.08 21.51
N PHE A 130 25.17 -6.50 21.06
CA PHE A 130 25.94 -5.49 21.78
C PHE A 130 25.78 -4.09 21.17
N GLY A 131 24.74 -3.83 20.38
CA GLY A 131 24.48 -2.53 19.77
C GLY A 131 25.36 -2.19 18.57
N ASN A 132 26.22 -3.11 18.13
CA ASN A 132 27.01 -2.93 16.91
C ASN A 132 26.16 -3.17 15.66
N ILE A 133 26.51 -2.49 14.58
CA ILE A 133 25.83 -2.68 13.29
C ILE A 133 26.16 -4.07 12.75
N THR A 134 25.12 -4.80 12.35
CA THR A 134 25.27 -6.11 11.68
C THR A 134 25.18 -5.91 10.17
N LEU A 135 26.13 -6.50 9.45
CA LEU A 135 26.17 -6.47 8.00
C LEU A 135 25.45 -7.70 7.40
N ALA A 136 24.90 -7.55 6.19
CA ALA A 136 24.32 -8.63 5.42
C ALA A 136 25.37 -9.72 5.18
N ARG A 137 25.04 -10.97 5.52
CA ARG A 137 25.96 -12.11 5.39
C ARG A 137 25.87 -12.85 4.05
N GLY A 138 24.92 -12.45 3.17
CA GLY A 138 24.67 -13.07 1.89
C GLY A 138 23.85 -12.18 0.97
N GLY A 139 23.41 -12.73 -0.18
CA GLY A 139 22.69 -11.99 -1.22
C GLY A 139 23.64 -11.28 -2.18
N ASP A 140 23.08 -10.40 -3.04
CA ASP A 140 23.84 -9.72 -4.12
C ASP A 140 24.86 -8.70 -3.59
N HIS A 141 24.72 -8.28 -2.32
CA HIS A 141 25.57 -7.24 -1.70
C HIS A 141 26.03 -7.67 -0.30
N PRO A 142 26.94 -8.67 -0.16
CA PRO A 142 27.47 -9.09 1.14
C PRO A 142 28.29 -7.97 1.78
N ASN A 143 28.33 -7.95 3.13
CA ASN A 143 29.03 -6.95 3.92
C ASN A 143 28.51 -5.51 3.77
N THR A 144 27.27 -5.34 3.34
CA THR A 144 26.58 -4.03 3.30
C THR A 144 25.47 -3.96 4.34
N ILE A 145 24.95 -2.75 4.55
CA ILE A 145 23.75 -2.52 5.37
C ILE A 145 22.55 -2.41 4.43
N ASP A 146 21.49 -3.18 4.67
CA ASP A 146 20.22 -2.98 4.01
C ASP A 146 19.47 -1.80 4.64
N LEU A 147 19.75 -0.59 4.16
CA LEU A 147 19.10 0.62 4.66
C LEU A 147 17.62 0.68 4.33
N LYS A 148 17.17 0.02 3.24
CA LYS A 148 15.75 0.00 2.88
C LYS A 148 14.95 -0.80 3.90
N HIS A 149 15.26 -2.08 4.08
CA HIS A 149 14.46 -2.96 4.93
C HIS A 149 14.75 -2.82 6.43
N SER A 150 15.97 -2.44 6.78
CA SER A 150 16.38 -2.33 8.20
C SER A 150 16.45 -0.89 8.72
N GLY A 151 16.22 0.11 7.88
CA GLY A 151 16.23 1.53 8.27
C GLY A 151 14.93 2.24 7.90
N VAL A 152 14.64 2.34 6.61
CA VAL A 152 13.52 3.16 6.12
C VAL A 152 12.16 2.48 6.36
N VAL A 153 12.03 1.19 6.05
CA VAL A 153 10.76 0.45 6.18
C VAL A 153 10.22 0.48 7.61
N PRO A 154 11.00 0.25 8.68
CA PRO A 154 10.50 0.35 10.04
C PRO A 154 9.88 1.70 10.39
N ILE A 155 10.46 2.81 9.89
CA ILE A 155 9.94 4.16 10.14
C ILE A 155 8.62 4.37 9.39
N ILE A 156 8.56 3.96 8.12
CA ILE A 156 7.34 4.04 7.30
C ILE A 156 6.20 3.24 7.94
N ASP A 157 6.48 2.02 8.37
CA ASP A 157 5.49 1.15 8.98
C ASP A 157 5.00 1.70 10.32
N LEU A 158 5.92 2.22 11.16
CA LEU A 158 5.57 2.86 12.43
C LEU A 158 4.64 4.06 12.19
N ALA A 159 5.00 4.97 11.30
CA ALA A 159 4.19 6.14 10.96
C ALA A 159 2.81 5.73 10.42
N ARG A 160 2.73 4.65 9.61
CA ARG A 160 1.47 4.11 9.09
C ARG A 160 0.59 3.55 10.20
N VAL A 161 1.15 2.77 11.12
CA VAL A 161 0.41 2.20 12.26
C VAL A 161 -0.17 3.30 13.14
N TYR A 162 0.61 4.33 13.48
CA TYR A 162 0.11 5.48 14.25
C TYR A 162 -0.96 6.25 13.51
N SER A 163 -0.83 6.43 12.20
CA SER A 163 -1.85 7.10 11.38
C SER A 163 -3.17 6.33 11.38
N LEU A 164 -3.13 5.02 11.21
CA LEU A 164 -4.31 4.16 11.28
C LEU A 164 -4.96 4.20 12.66
N ALA A 165 -4.16 4.14 13.73
CA ALA A 165 -4.63 4.19 15.11
C ALA A 165 -5.25 5.55 15.47
N GLY A 166 -4.65 6.63 15.02
CA GLY A 166 -5.07 8.00 15.29
C GLY A 166 -6.18 8.52 14.36
N GLY A 167 -6.44 7.81 13.25
CA GLY A 167 -7.34 8.30 12.21
C GLY A 167 -6.75 9.48 11.41
N ILE A 168 -5.42 9.49 11.22
CA ILE A 168 -4.69 10.54 10.51
C ILE A 168 -4.76 10.28 9.00
N ASP A 169 -5.35 11.22 8.27
CA ASP A 169 -5.45 11.19 6.82
C ASP A 169 -4.25 11.85 6.13
N ALA A 170 -3.05 11.33 6.38
CA ALA A 170 -1.85 11.72 5.69
C ALA A 170 -1.31 10.54 4.88
N VAL A 171 -0.80 10.79 3.67
CA VAL A 171 -0.26 9.75 2.78
C VAL A 171 1.26 9.66 2.90
N ASN A 172 1.91 10.81 2.92
CA ASN A 172 3.36 10.89 3.02
C ASN A 172 3.83 10.60 4.46
N THR A 173 4.95 9.88 4.60
CA THR A 173 5.51 9.53 5.91
C THR A 173 5.90 10.76 6.72
N ASP A 174 6.50 11.78 6.09
CA ASP A 174 6.89 13.01 6.78
C ASP A 174 5.66 13.76 7.31
N ASP A 175 4.58 13.83 6.51
CA ASP A 175 3.31 14.44 6.94
C ASP A 175 2.67 13.68 8.10
N ARG A 176 2.84 12.35 8.14
CA ARG A 176 2.36 11.51 9.25
C ARG A 176 3.15 11.76 10.54
N LEU A 177 4.46 11.90 10.43
CA LEU A 177 5.34 12.16 11.57
C LEU A 177 5.19 13.58 12.13
N ALA A 178 4.69 14.53 11.34
CA ALA A 178 4.45 15.90 11.75
C ALA A 178 3.11 16.10 12.49
N LYS A 179 2.25 15.08 12.54
CA LYS A 179 0.91 15.10 13.18
C LYS A 179 0.84 14.24 14.43
#